data_11aa2057ffd237d57f3e9dadf5691523
#
_entry.id   11aa2057ffd237d57f3e9dadf5691523
#
_cell.length_a   1.000
_cell.length_b   1.000
_cell.length_c   1.000
_cell.angle_alpha   90.00
_cell.angle_beta   90.00
_cell.angle_gamma   90.00
#
_symmetry.space_group_name_H-M   'P 1'
#
loop_
_entity.id
_entity.type
_entity.pdbx_description
1 polymer ?
#
loop_
_entity_poly.entity_id
_entity_poly.type
_entity_poly.pdbx_seq_one_letter_code
_entity_poly.pdbx_strand_id
1 'polypeptide(L)'
;MKPVAVTLGIGDYLKYAEKSAELVRKHLGLETRIITDEHLGHALRMAEFKHSVWTLKYKIWDIWPDLDLVMYHDCDWRPVRDFDLADHLPDFKDVYFCLDRDNDHTRGLEQQYRLKPSTYFNAGWFVANRKHKPIFDFCFNNYFRYENLWGDQCVSNQVFKNLVTLADKRLNVMDINTNIPNEEVLGFHSSANYQIYEGKKDFEWDSPESQIEKWDFAHTWITDKMHITEIYNVAKQYKGGKALEVGTFKAHGAKAMTMAGMSVKTIDISDEHLKANISFCSPYLIDFRITSGEKELQNDEKYDVVFHDSYHGPSVIQELVQYYRKKVAENGVLIVHDVDSFDV
;
A
#
# COMPACT_ATOMS: atom_id res chain seq x y z
N MET A 1 28.08 -6.66 -13.11
CA MET A 1 27.67 -6.45 -11.71
C MET A 1 26.31 -7.08 -11.57
N LYS A 2 26.09 -7.93 -10.57
CA LYS A 2 24.77 -8.51 -10.28
C LYS A 2 23.97 -7.55 -9.38
N PRO A 3 22.67 -7.37 -9.58
CA PRO A 3 21.85 -6.58 -8.68
C PRO A 3 21.69 -7.27 -7.32
N VAL A 4 21.43 -6.48 -6.29
CA VAL A 4 20.86 -6.97 -5.04
C VAL A 4 19.34 -6.92 -5.16
N ALA A 5 18.67 -8.02 -4.88
CA ALA A 5 17.22 -8.06 -4.88
C ALA A 5 16.68 -7.48 -3.57
N VAL A 6 15.68 -6.64 -3.69
CA VAL A 6 15.03 -5.97 -2.55
C VAL A 6 13.54 -6.21 -2.61
N THR A 7 12.95 -6.59 -1.49
CA THR A 7 11.50 -6.72 -1.33
C THR A 7 11.01 -6.00 -0.08
N LEU A 8 9.71 -5.83 0.04
CA LEU A 8 9.06 -5.14 1.16
C LEU A 8 8.22 -6.12 1.96
N GLY A 9 8.51 -6.26 3.26
CA GLY A 9 7.78 -7.12 4.19
C GLY A 9 7.51 -6.39 5.51
N ILE A 10 6.40 -5.66 5.59
CA ILE A 10 5.97 -4.91 6.77
C ILE A 10 4.82 -5.66 7.45
N GLY A 11 4.88 -5.81 8.78
CA GLY A 11 3.86 -6.54 9.53
C GLY A 11 3.70 -7.98 9.04
N ASP A 12 2.46 -8.42 8.82
CA ASP A 12 2.11 -9.78 8.39
C ASP A 12 2.67 -10.19 7.02
N TYR A 13 3.17 -9.23 6.26
CA TYR A 13 3.78 -9.46 4.93
C TYR A 13 5.23 -9.93 5.01
N LEU A 14 5.87 -9.85 6.18
CA LEU A 14 7.25 -10.30 6.35
C LEU A 14 7.44 -11.76 5.90
N LYS A 15 6.54 -12.65 6.30
CA LYS A 15 6.58 -14.08 5.92
C LYS A 15 6.55 -14.31 4.40
N TYR A 16 5.82 -13.47 3.66
CA TYR A 16 5.74 -13.56 2.20
C TYR A 16 6.99 -12.99 1.54
N ALA A 17 7.51 -11.87 2.07
CA ALA A 17 8.76 -11.29 1.62
C ALA A 17 9.94 -12.24 1.84
N GLU A 18 9.99 -12.92 2.99
CA GLU A 18 11.00 -13.95 3.28
C GLU A 18 10.92 -15.11 2.29
N LYS A 19 9.69 -15.58 1.99
CA LYS A 19 9.49 -16.67 1.03
C LYS A 19 9.86 -16.25 -0.39
N SER A 20 9.47 -15.06 -0.82
CA SER A 20 9.85 -14.51 -2.12
C SER A 20 11.39 -14.35 -2.21
N ALA A 21 12.03 -13.79 -1.19
CA ALA A 21 13.47 -13.65 -1.12
C ALA A 21 14.22 -15.01 -1.16
N GLU A 22 13.68 -16.05 -0.51
CA GLU A 22 14.22 -17.41 -0.60
C GLU A 22 14.22 -17.92 -2.03
N LEU A 23 13.10 -17.75 -2.74
CA LEU A 23 12.97 -18.18 -4.15
C LEU A 23 13.90 -17.40 -5.06
N VAL A 24 14.07 -16.09 -4.84
CA VAL A 24 15.04 -15.27 -5.58
C VAL A 24 16.47 -15.76 -5.38
N ARG A 25 16.87 -16.04 -4.15
CA ARG A 25 18.19 -16.63 -3.89
C ARG A 25 18.37 -17.98 -4.60
N LYS A 26 17.35 -18.83 -4.53
CA LYS A 26 17.37 -20.16 -5.14
C LYS A 26 17.48 -20.11 -6.66
N HIS A 27 16.64 -19.32 -7.33
CA HIS A 27 16.48 -19.37 -8.79
C HIS A 27 17.36 -18.36 -9.55
N LEU A 28 17.70 -17.21 -8.94
CA LEU A 28 18.52 -16.19 -9.57
C LEU A 28 19.93 -16.09 -8.98
N GLY A 29 20.18 -16.71 -7.83
CA GLY A 29 21.47 -16.61 -7.15
C GLY A 29 21.85 -15.19 -6.75
N LEU A 30 20.84 -14.33 -6.43
CA LEU A 30 21.05 -12.95 -6.04
C LEU A 30 21.10 -12.81 -4.50
N GLU A 31 21.93 -11.88 -4.01
CA GLU A 31 21.77 -11.36 -2.64
C GLU A 31 20.38 -10.75 -2.50
N THR A 32 19.75 -10.93 -1.34
CA THR A 32 18.40 -10.40 -1.07
C THR A 32 18.38 -9.60 0.21
N ARG A 33 17.68 -8.47 0.21
CA ARG A 33 17.40 -7.64 1.39
C ARG A 33 15.89 -7.38 1.49
N ILE A 34 15.40 -7.30 2.72
CA ILE A 34 13.97 -7.09 3.00
C ILE A 34 13.81 -5.79 3.76
N ILE A 35 12.99 -4.87 3.24
CA ILE A 35 12.56 -3.70 3.98
C ILE A 35 11.51 -4.16 5.01
N THR A 36 11.81 -3.96 6.28
CA THR A 36 10.99 -4.41 7.41
C THR A 36 10.53 -3.22 8.25
N ASP A 37 9.77 -3.50 9.31
CA ASP A 37 9.34 -2.50 10.29
C ASP A 37 10.47 -1.67 10.89
N GLU A 38 11.67 -2.24 11.01
CA GLU A 38 12.86 -1.51 11.51
C GLU A 38 13.22 -0.32 10.61
N HIS A 39 13.00 -0.44 9.31
CA HIS A 39 13.30 0.59 8.31
C HIS A 39 12.24 1.70 8.27
N LEU A 40 11.02 1.44 8.77
CA LEU A 40 9.96 2.46 8.88
C LEU A 40 10.42 3.67 9.68
N GLY A 41 11.11 3.47 10.81
CA GLY A 41 11.60 4.55 11.65
C GLY A 41 12.54 5.52 10.92
N HIS A 42 13.27 5.06 9.90
CA HIS A 42 14.11 5.91 9.07
C HIS A 42 13.28 6.74 8.08
N ALA A 43 12.35 6.11 7.38
CA ALA A 43 11.44 6.79 6.46
C ALA A 43 10.53 7.80 7.19
N LEU A 44 10.10 7.48 8.41
CA LEU A 44 9.31 8.34 9.28
C LEU A 44 10.02 9.66 9.62
N ARG A 45 11.32 9.60 9.86
CA ARG A 45 12.12 10.81 10.15
C ARG A 45 12.37 11.66 8.90
N MET A 46 12.30 11.07 7.71
CA MET A 46 12.56 11.76 6.44
C MET A 46 11.33 12.41 5.83
N ALA A 47 10.15 11.97 6.21
CA ALA A 47 8.89 12.50 5.70
C ALA A 47 8.06 13.03 6.86
N GLU A 48 7.50 14.22 6.70
CA GLU A 48 6.34 14.64 7.51
C GLU A 48 5.17 13.71 7.15
N PHE A 49 5.06 12.65 7.81
CA PHE A 49 4.25 11.44 7.65
C PHE A 49 3.02 11.57 6.74
N LYS A 50 3.17 11.34 5.46
CA LYS A 50 2.09 11.40 4.46
C LYS A 50 2.13 10.23 3.49
N HIS A 51 2.97 9.22 3.72
CA HIS A 51 3.26 8.22 2.72
C HIS A 51 2.77 6.84 3.10
N SER A 52 2.30 6.13 2.12
CA SER A 52 2.05 4.71 2.18
C SER A 52 3.35 3.91 2.37
N VAL A 53 3.27 2.77 3.06
CA VAL A 53 4.41 1.85 3.21
C VAL A 53 5.01 1.42 1.86
N TRP A 54 4.20 1.35 0.81
CA TRP A 54 4.66 1.03 -0.56
C TRP A 54 5.70 2.00 -1.11
N THR A 55 5.68 3.26 -0.64
CA THR A 55 6.63 4.27 -1.08
C THR A 55 8.03 4.05 -0.55
N LEU A 56 8.23 3.14 0.42
CA LEU A 56 9.55 2.78 0.92
C LEU A 56 10.45 2.19 -0.17
N LYS A 57 9.89 1.59 -1.22
CA LYS A 57 10.66 1.18 -2.40
C LYS A 57 11.43 2.33 -3.07
N TYR A 58 10.94 3.57 -2.94
CA TYR A 58 11.64 4.75 -3.43
C TYR A 58 12.83 5.17 -2.56
N LYS A 59 12.94 4.62 -1.34
CA LYS A 59 13.98 4.96 -0.36
C LYS A 59 15.05 3.87 -0.18
N ILE A 60 15.11 2.91 -1.08
CA ILE A 60 16.06 1.78 -1.01
C ILE A 60 17.50 2.27 -0.81
N TRP A 61 17.93 3.30 -1.54
CA TRP A 61 19.29 3.83 -1.44
C TRP A 61 19.53 4.76 -0.24
N ASP A 62 18.49 5.20 0.45
CA ASP A 62 18.60 5.87 1.75
C ASP A 62 18.71 4.83 2.87
N ILE A 63 18.00 3.71 2.73
CA ILE A 63 18.05 2.58 3.66
C ILE A 63 19.40 1.85 3.54
N TRP A 64 19.85 1.59 2.31
CA TRP A 64 21.12 0.92 2.03
C TRP A 64 22.00 1.72 1.06
N PRO A 65 22.82 2.65 1.60
CA PRO A 65 23.70 3.49 0.77
C PRO A 65 24.83 2.72 0.06
N ASP A 66 25.03 1.47 0.33
CA ASP A 66 26.03 0.60 -0.31
C ASP A 66 25.54 -0.03 -1.62
N LEU A 67 24.25 0.00 -1.92
CA LEU A 67 23.69 -0.62 -3.11
C LEU A 67 23.86 0.27 -4.35
N ASP A 68 24.49 -0.24 -5.41
CA ASP A 68 24.61 0.45 -6.69
C ASP A 68 23.53 0.04 -7.69
N LEU A 69 23.19 -1.25 -7.72
CA LEU A 69 22.22 -1.82 -8.64
C LEU A 69 21.20 -2.66 -7.85
N VAL A 70 19.92 -2.40 -8.06
CA VAL A 70 18.82 -3.03 -7.32
C VAL A 70 17.84 -3.66 -8.29
N MET A 71 17.38 -4.86 -7.98
CA MET A 71 16.16 -5.45 -8.49
C MET A 71 15.11 -5.39 -7.38
N TYR A 72 14.11 -4.54 -7.50
CA TYR A 72 12.98 -4.53 -6.57
C TYR A 72 11.89 -5.48 -7.05
N HIS A 73 11.25 -6.16 -6.11
CA HIS A 73 10.03 -6.92 -6.36
C HIS A 73 9.08 -6.88 -5.16
N ASP A 74 7.78 -6.85 -5.41
CA ASP A 74 6.78 -6.98 -4.36
C ASP A 74 6.86 -8.38 -3.72
N CYS A 75 6.38 -8.52 -2.50
CA CYS A 75 6.47 -9.78 -1.74
C CYS A 75 5.62 -10.92 -2.32
N ASP A 76 4.69 -10.61 -3.20
CA ASP A 76 3.86 -11.55 -3.95
C ASP A 76 4.38 -11.84 -5.38
N TRP A 77 5.55 -11.31 -5.72
CA TRP A 77 6.30 -11.70 -6.91
C TRP A 77 7.30 -12.82 -6.58
N ARG A 78 7.50 -13.74 -7.51
CA ARG A 78 8.48 -14.81 -7.39
C ARG A 78 9.00 -15.29 -8.72
N PRO A 79 10.28 -15.69 -8.81
CA PRO A 79 10.77 -16.45 -9.96
C PRO A 79 10.16 -17.86 -9.91
N VAL A 80 9.78 -18.37 -11.09
CA VAL A 80 9.17 -19.71 -11.22
C VAL A 80 10.16 -20.75 -11.79
N ARG A 81 11.31 -20.29 -12.27
CA ARG A 81 12.42 -21.11 -12.77
C ARG A 81 13.74 -20.38 -12.67
N ASP A 82 14.84 -21.10 -12.93
CA ASP A 82 16.17 -20.50 -13.01
C ASP A 82 16.31 -19.67 -14.28
N PHE A 83 16.86 -18.46 -14.14
CA PHE A 83 17.27 -17.61 -15.26
C PHE A 83 18.34 -16.61 -14.81
N ASP A 84 19.16 -16.13 -15.78
CA ASP A 84 20.05 -15.01 -15.52
C ASP A 84 19.35 -13.70 -15.97
N LEU A 85 19.26 -12.76 -15.06
CA LEU A 85 18.62 -11.47 -15.34
C LEU A 85 19.35 -10.71 -16.47
N ALA A 86 20.66 -10.92 -16.63
CA ALA A 86 21.46 -10.32 -17.69
C ALA A 86 21.07 -10.78 -19.09
N ASP A 87 20.45 -11.95 -19.23
CA ASP A 87 19.96 -12.45 -20.53
C ASP A 87 18.69 -11.72 -20.98
N HIS A 88 18.03 -11.01 -20.08
CA HIS A 88 16.74 -10.37 -20.32
C HIS A 88 16.77 -8.84 -20.25
N LEU A 89 17.87 -8.27 -19.79
CA LEU A 89 18.09 -6.82 -19.73
C LEU A 89 19.37 -6.47 -20.50
N PRO A 90 19.29 -5.51 -21.44
CA PRO A 90 20.42 -5.25 -22.34
C PRO A 90 21.68 -4.72 -21.63
N ASP A 91 21.52 -3.91 -20.56
CA ASP A 91 22.71 -3.37 -19.86
C ASP A 91 22.36 -2.89 -18.46
N PHE A 92 21.95 -2.93 -17.57
CA PHE A 92 21.68 -2.33 -16.25
C PHE A 92 21.96 -0.81 -16.14
N LYS A 93 21.91 -0.09 -17.26
CA LYS A 93 22.11 1.37 -17.21
C LYS A 93 20.82 2.14 -17.08
N ASP A 94 19.72 1.60 -17.58
CA ASP A 94 18.41 2.24 -17.53
C ASP A 94 17.62 1.87 -16.29
N VAL A 95 16.45 2.45 -16.13
CA VAL A 95 15.41 1.96 -15.23
C VAL A 95 14.50 1.04 -16.02
N TYR A 96 14.38 -0.19 -15.57
CA TYR A 96 13.56 -1.22 -16.22
C TYR A 96 12.32 -1.50 -15.38
N PHE A 97 11.17 -1.45 -16.02
CA PHE A 97 9.90 -1.93 -15.47
C PHE A 97 9.26 -2.91 -16.45
N CYS A 98 8.42 -3.79 -15.98
CA CYS A 98 7.58 -4.63 -16.83
C CYS A 98 6.23 -3.97 -17.09
N LEU A 99 5.68 -4.18 -18.28
CA LEU A 99 4.31 -3.75 -18.57
C LEU A 99 3.32 -4.32 -17.55
N ASP A 100 2.34 -3.51 -17.20
CA ASP A 100 1.16 -3.98 -16.49
C ASP A 100 0.20 -4.69 -17.47
N ARG A 101 -0.97 -5.06 -17.00
CA ARG A 101 -2.02 -5.69 -17.79
C ARG A 101 -2.44 -4.80 -18.97
N ASP A 102 -2.61 -5.37 -20.13
CA ASP A 102 -3.22 -4.69 -21.25
C ASP A 102 -4.75 -4.90 -21.21
N ASN A 103 -5.45 -4.00 -20.53
CA ASN A 103 -6.90 -4.02 -20.41
C ASN A 103 -7.47 -2.60 -20.52
N ASP A 104 -8.79 -2.47 -20.59
CA ASP A 104 -9.44 -1.17 -20.76
C ASP A 104 -9.11 -0.19 -19.63
N HIS A 105 -8.90 -0.70 -18.41
CA HIS A 105 -8.53 0.12 -17.27
C HIS A 105 -7.14 0.76 -17.45
N THR A 106 -6.10 -0.04 -17.76
CA THR A 106 -4.74 0.48 -17.99
C THR A 106 -4.68 1.42 -19.19
N ARG A 107 -5.43 1.13 -20.26
CA ARG A 107 -5.58 2.04 -21.41
C ARG A 107 -6.23 3.36 -21.03
N GLY A 108 -7.23 3.34 -20.13
CA GLY A 108 -7.84 4.54 -19.56
C GLY A 108 -6.82 5.38 -18.78
N LEU A 109 -5.99 4.75 -17.96
CA LEU A 109 -4.92 5.44 -17.22
C LEU A 109 -3.84 6.01 -18.16
N GLU A 110 -3.48 5.29 -19.22
CA GLU A 110 -2.55 5.81 -20.24
C GLU A 110 -3.06 7.12 -20.87
N GLN A 111 -4.33 7.16 -21.23
CA GLN A 111 -4.96 8.37 -21.76
C GLN A 111 -4.97 9.50 -20.73
N GLN A 112 -5.41 9.20 -19.50
CA GLN A 112 -5.50 10.15 -18.40
C GLN A 112 -4.15 10.76 -18.06
N TYR A 113 -3.09 9.97 -18.00
CA TYR A 113 -1.73 10.42 -17.68
C TYR A 113 -0.95 10.89 -18.90
N ARG A 114 -1.55 10.86 -20.09
CA ARG A 114 -0.91 11.19 -21.36
C ARG A 114 0.35 10.39 -21.62
N LEU A 115 0.28 9.10 -21.37
CA LEU A 115 1.33 8.14 -21.70
C LEU A 115 1.19 7.70 -23.17
N LYS A 116 2.26 7.12 -23.69
CA LYS A 116 2.17 6.41 -24.96
C LYS A 116 1.32 5.14 -24.76
N PRO A 117 0.57 4.72 -25.79
CA PRO A 117 -0.14 3.44 -25.73
C PRO A 117 0.81 2.26 -25.41
N SER A 118 0.34 1.34 -24.62
CA SER A 118 1.08 0.14 -24.19
C SER A 118 2.41 0.45 -23.49
N THR A 119 2.41 1.47 -22.63
CA THR A 119 3.58 1.84 -21.81
C THR A 119 3.27 1.93 -20.32
N TYR A 120 2.02 1.69 -19.91
CA TYR A 120 1.68 1.64 -18.48
C TYR A 120 2.33 0.41 -17.86
N PHE A 121 3.22 0.63 -16.89
CA PHE A 121 4.00 -0.43 -16.28
C PHE A 121 3.54 -0.74 -14.85
N ASN A 122 3.83 -1.95 -14.40
CA ASN A 122 3.64 -2.38 -13.03
C ASN A 122 4.81 -1.94 -12.15
N ALA A 123 4.52 -1.31 -11.02
CA ALA A 123 5.54 -0.82 -10.08
C ALA A 123 5.99 -1.86 -9.04
N GLY A 124 5.43 -3.06 -9.07
CA GLY A 124 5.79 -4.16 -8.18
C GLY A 124 7.03 -4.94 -8.61
N TRP A 125 7.64 -4.57 -9.74
CA TRP A 125 8.91 -5.11 -10.19
C TRP A 125 9.69 -4.07 -10.99
N PHE A 126 10.95 -3.83 -10.64
CA PHE A 126 11.85 -2.99 -11.41
C PHE A 126 13.32 -3.34 -11.18
N VAL A 127 14.17 -2.95 -12.15
CA VAL A 127 15.62 -2.92 -11.98
C VAL A 127 16.11 -1.49 -12.20
N ALA A 128 16.92 -0.98 -11.29
CA ALA A 128 17.43 0.39 -11.37
C ALA A 128 18.81 0.52 -10.74
N ASN A 129 19.61 1.40 -11.32
CA ASN A 129 20.91 1.79 -10.82
C ASN A 129 20.77 3.02 -9.89
N ARG A 130 21.66 3.14 -8.90
CA ARG A 130 21.72 4.26 -7.95
C ARG A 130 21.71 5.65 -8.60
N LYS A 131 22.26 5.82 -9.80
CA LYS A 131 22.21 7.11 -10.52
C LYS A 131 20.79 7.63 -10.71
N HIS A 132 19.78 6.74 -10.64
CA HIS A 132 18.37 7.09 -10.79
C HIS A 132 17.69 7.47 -9.45
N LYS A 133 18.43 7.38 -8.31
CA LYS A 133 17.89 7.77 -6.99
C LYS A 133 17.16 9.13 -7.00
N PRO A 134 17.66 10.19 -7.68
CA PRO A 134 16.97 11.47 -7.68
C PRO A 134 15.52 11.42 -8.19
N ILE A 135 15.21 10.55 -9.16
CA ILE A 135 13.84 10.43 -9.65
C ILE A 135 12.97 9.61 -8.70
N PHE A 136 13.53 8.60 -8.02
CA PHE A 136 12.83 7.88 -6.95
C PHE A 136 12.55 8.80 -5.76
N ASP A 137 13.51 9.63 -5.35
CA ASP A 137 13.31 10.66 -4.33
C ASP A 137 12.23 11.65 -4.75
N PHE A 138 12.18 12.01 -6.03
CA PHE A 138 11.13 12.88 -6.54
C PHE A 138 9.75 12.22 -6.43
N CYS A 139 9.60 10.94 -6.77
CA CYS A 139 8.36 10.18 -6.56
C CYS A 139 7.95 10.21 -5.10
N PHE A 140 8.86 9.92 -4.19
CA PHE A 140 8.61 9.94 -2.76
C PHE A 140 8.15 11.32 -2.27
N ASN A 141 8.93 12.36 -2.56
CA ASN A 141 8.67 13.72 -2.07
C ASN A 141 7.41 14.36 -2.65
N ASN A 142 6.94 13.88 -3.81
CA ASN A 142 5.80 14.44 -4.51
C ASN A 142 4.61 13.46 -4.61
N TYR A 143 4.63 12.38 -3.85
CA TYR A 143 3.62 11.31 -3.92
C TYR A 143 2.18 11.85 -3.93
N PHE A 144 1.84 12.78 -3.06
CA PHE A 144 0.48 13.36 -2.95
C PHE A 144 0.20 14.51 -3.94
N ARG A 145 1.17 14.89 -4.76
CA ARG A 145 0.96 15.87 -5.82
C ARG A 145 0.46 15.22 -7.11
N TYR A 146 0.62 13.92 -7.21
CA TYR A 146 0.17 13.13 -8.34
C TYR A 146 -1.10 12.39 -7.99
N GLU A 147 -1.89 12.08 -9.01
CA GLU A 147 -2.98 11.16 -8.83
C GLU A 147 -2.43 9.78 -8.46
N ASN A 148 -2.96 9.20 -7.39
CA ASN A 148 -2.42 7.99 -6.78
C ASN A 148 -3.50 6.94 -6.50
N LEU A 149 -4.50 6.84 -7.36
CA LEU A 149 -5.62 5.89 -7.24
C LEU A 149 -5.14 4.45 -7.01
N TRP A 150 -4.04 4.07 -7.68
CA TRP A 150 -3.35 2.80 -7.50
C TRP A 150 -2.00 2.98 -6.80
N GLY A 151 -1.95 3.90 -5.85
CA GLY A 151 -0.79 4.12 -5.00
C GLY A 151 0.46 4.54 -5.78
N ASP A 152 1.57 3.92 -5.44
CA ASP A 152 2.88 4.18 -6.02
C ASP A 152 2.97 3.86 -7.52
N GLN A 153 2.18 2.92 -8.03
CA GLN A 153 2.17 2.58 -9.44
C GLN A 153 1.71 3.76 -10.31
N CYS A 154 0.63 4.46 -9.91
CA CYS A 154 0.18 5.64 -10.62
C CYS A 154 1.21 6.77 -10.59
N VAL A 155 1.82 7.01 -9.43
CA VAL A 155 2.86 8.03 -9.28
C VAL A 155 4.07 7.68 -10.14
N SER A 156 4.54 6.43 -10.08
CA SER A 156 5.67 5.97 -10.91
C SER A 156 5.40 6.19 -12.40
N ASN A 157 4.25 5.78 -12.91
CA ASN A 157 3.91 5.94 -14.32
C ASN A 157 3.88 7.41 -14.75
N GLN A 158 3.36 8.30 -13.92
CA GLN A 158 3.29 9.73 -14.23
C GLN A 158 4.68 10.41 -14.20
N VAL A 159 5.56 9.99 -13.30
CA VAL A 159 6.90 10.58 -13.14
C VAL A 159 7.89 10.00 -14.12
N PHE A 160 7.94 8.68 -14.24
CA PHE A 160 8.93 8.02 -15.08
C PHE A 160 8.62 8.04 -16.57
N LYS A 161 7.36 8.16 -16.97
CA LYS A 161 6.86 8.28 -18.37
C LYS A 161 7.80 7.81 -19.50
N ASN A 162 8.74 8.71 -19.84
CA ASN A 162 9.67 8.54 -20.96
C ASN A 162 11.09 8.18 -20.51
N LEU A 163 11.27 7.86 -19.24
CA LEU A 163 12.58 7.60 -18.62
C LEU A 163 12.79 6.11 -18.32
N VAL A 164 11.84 5.27 -18.69
CA VAL A 164 11.92 3.82 -18.47
C VAL A 164 12.18 3.07 -19.77
N THR A 165 12.91 1.98 -19.66
CA THR A 165 12.96 0.93 -20.66
C THR A 165 12.06 -0.21 -20.20
N LEU A 166 11.14 -0.64 -21.07
CA LEU A 166 10.29 -1.77 -20.76
C LEU A 166 11.08 -3.07 -20.86
N ALA A 167 11.10 -3.81 -19.78
CA ALA A 167 11.74 -5.11 -19.70
C ALA A 167 10.88 -6.20 -20.36
N ASP A 168 11.47 -7.38 -20.55
CA ASP A 168 10.76 -8.57 -21.02
C ASP A 168 9.56 -8.87 -20.12
N LYS A 169 8.36 -8.91 -20.72
CA LYS A 169 7.12 -9.16 -20.00
C LYS A 169 7.07 -10.50 -19.27
N ARG A 170 7.92 -11.47 -19.66
CA ARG A 170 8.04 -12.79 -19.00
C ARG A 170 8.61 -12.68 -17.58
N LEU A 171 9.28 -11.56 -17.24
CA LEU A 171 9.88 -11.32 -15.94
C LEU A 171 8.85 -10.94 -14.86
N ASN A 172 7.67 -10.46 -15.26
CA ASN A 172 6.63 -10.04 -14.31
C ASN A 172 5.23 -10.36 -14.85
N VAL A 173 4.95 -11.64 -15.04
CA VAL A 173 3.66 -12.10 -15.53
C VAL A 173 2.63 -12.01 -14.41
N MET A 174 1.58 -11.25 -14.65
CA MET A 174 0.44 -11.13 -13.75
C MET A 174 -0.65 -12.12 -14.15
N ASP A 175 -1.36 -12.65 -13.19
CA ASP A 175 -2.35 -13.73 -13.30
C ASP A 175 -3.44 -13.56 -14.37
N ILE A 176 -3.69 -12.35 -14.84
CA ILE A 176 -4.80 -12.05 -15.75
C ILE A 176 -4.34 -11.90 -17.22
N ASN A 177 -3.06 -12.04 -17.52
CA ASN A 177 -2.49 -11.59 -18.82
C ASN A 177 -1.77 -12.65 -19.62
N THR A 178 -2.22 -13.85 -19.62
CA THR A 178 -1.36 -14.88 -20.14
C THR A 178 -1.67 -15.27 -21.59
N ASN A 179 -1.23 -14.44 -22.51
CA ASN A 179 -0.80 -14.92 -23.82
C ASN A 179 0.66 -15.43 -23.78
N ILE A 180 1.26 -15.55 -22.59
CA ILE A 180 2.60 -16.11 -22.39
C ILE A 180 2.42 -17.57 -21.99
N PRO A 181 2.96 -18.52 -22.74
CA PRO A 181 2.94 -19.93 -22.34
C PRO A 181 3.61 -20.13 -20.97
N ASN A 182 3.07 -21.01 -20.15
CA ASN A 182 3.58 -21.26 -18.80
C ASN A 182 5.07 -21.62 -18.77
N GLU A 183 5.54 -22.34 -19.79
CA GLU A 183 6.93 -22.72 -19.97
C GLU A 183 7.86 -21.54 -20.27
N GLU A 184 7.32 -20.39 -20.64
CA GLU A 184 8.10 -19.17 -20.93
C GLU A 184 8.10 -18.19 -19.77
N VAL A 185 7.22 -18.34 -18.77
CA VAL A 185 7.15 -17.45 -17.61
C VAL A 185 8.42 -17.57 -16.77
N LEU A 186 9.05 -16.45 -16.48
CA LEU A 186 10.26 -16.34 -15.67
C LEU A 186 9.95 -15.89 -14.25
N GLY A 187 9.13 -14.85 -14.13
CA GLY A 187 8.64 -14.32 -12.87
C GLY A 187 7.13 -14.17 -12.86
N PHE A 188 6.51 -14.57 -11.78
CA PHE A 188 5.07 -14.52 -11.59
C PHE A 188 4.72 -13.56 -10.45
N HIS A 189 3.76 -12.67 -10.68
CA HIS A 189 3.26 -11.69 -9.73
C HIS A 189 1.79 -11.90 -9.48
N SER A 190 1.43 -12.37 -8.30
CA SER A 190 0.07 -12.83 -8.01
C SER A 190 -0.96 -11.73 -7.76
N SER A 191 -0.54 -10.47 -7.73
CA SER A 191 -1.34 -9.24 -7.68
C SER A 191 -2.70 -9.37 -6.98
N ALA A 192 -2.73 -9.27 -5.67
CA ALA A 192 -3.92 -9.16 -4.82
C ALA A 192 -5.04 -10.22 -4.97
N ASN A 193 -5.06 -11.00 -6.03
CA ASN A 193 -6.03 -12.08 -6.23
C ASN A 193 -5.48 -13.45 -5.88
N TYR A 194 -4.21 -13.54 -5.51
CA TYR A 194 -3.52 -14.75 -5.05
C TYR A 194 -3.87 -15.98 -5.85
N GLN A 195 -3.91 -15.79 -7.15
CA GLN A 195 -4.30 -16.84 -8.06
C GLN A 195 -3.24 -17.92 -8.10
N ILE A 196 -3.69 -19.03 -8.50
CA ILE A 196 -3.02 -20.29 -8.61
C ILE A 196 -2.13 -20.25 -9.84
N TYR A 197 -0.83 -20.27 -9.65
CA TYR A 197 0.10 -20.59 -10.73
C TYR A 197 0.18 -22.13 -10.86
N GLU A 198 -0.13 -22.65 -12.04
CA GLU A 198 -0.15 -24.10 -12.33
C GLU A 198 -1.04 -24.93 -11.37
N GLY A 199 -2.16 -24.38 -10.90
CA GLY A 199 -3.05 -25.06 -9.98
C GLY A 199 -2.56 -25.13 -8.53
N LYS A 200 -1.47 -24.41 -8.17
CA LYS A 200 -0.96 -24.35 -6.80
C LYS A 200 -1.40 -23.06 -6.12
N LYS A 201 -2.15 -23.18 -5.05
CA LYS A 201 -2.35 -22.06 -4.12
C LYS A 201 -1.06 -21.85 -3.34
N ASP A 202 -0.34 -20.76 -3.62
CA ASP A 202 0.87 -20.44 -2.87
C ASP A 202 0.57 -19.59 -1.64
N PHE A 203 -0.57 -18.90 -1.62
CA PHE A 203 -1.05 -18.12 -0.48
C PHE A 203 -2.55 -18.32 -0.32
N GLU A 204 -2.98 -18.68 0.87
CA GLU A 204 -4.36 -18.52 1.28
C GLU A 204 -4.48 -17.19 2.00
N TRP A 205 -5.25 -16.28 1.42
CA TRP A 205 -5.62 -15.03 2.10
C TRP A 205 -6.89 -15.26 2.86
N ASP A 206 -6.83 -14.85 4.08
CA ASP A 206 -8.03 -14.80 4.89
C ASP A 206 -9.00 -13.77 4.32
N SER A 207 -10.29 -14.06 4.32
CA SER A 207 -11.28 -13.04 4.04
C SER A 207 -11.10 -11.85 5.01
N PRO A 208 -11.52 -10.63 4.65
CA PRO A 208 -11.43 -9.50 5.57
C PRO A 208 -12.03 -9.81 6.94
N GLU A 209 -13.16 -10.51 6.99
CA GLU A 209 -13.81 -10.94 8.22
C GLU A 209 -12.92 -11.91 9.01
N SER A 210 -12.32 -12.89 8.35
CA SER A 210 -11.39 -13.84 8.98
C SER A 210 -10.10 -13.18 9.47
N GLN A 211 -9.64 -12.10 8.79
CA GLN A 211 -8.52 -11.31 9.26
C GLN A 211 -8.86 -10.54 10.53
N ILE A 212 -10.03 -9.86 10.57
CA ILE A 212 -10.51 -9.13 11.76
C ILE A 212 -10.59 -10.09 12.94
N GLU A 213 -11.03 -11.34 12.71
CA GLU A 213 -11.10 -12.37 13.74
C GLU A 213 -9.77 -12.69 14.42
N LYS A 214 -8.67 -12.51 13.71
CA LYS A 214 -7.31 -12.84 14.19
C LYS A 214 -6.60 -11.66 14.82
N TRP A 215 -7.17 -10.46 14.77
CA TRP A 215 -6.53 -9.29 15.37
C TRP A 215 -6.50 -9.41 16.89
N ASP A 216 -5.42 -8.90 17.47
CA ASP A 216 -5.27 -8.83 18.92
C ASP A 216 -6.01 -7.61 19.47
N PHE A 217 -7.14 -7.88 20.13
CA PHE A 217 -7.94 -6.87 20.84
C PHE A 217 -7.62 -6.80 22.34
N ALA A 218 -6.70 -7.64 22.85
CA ALA A 218 -6.47 -7.81 24.29
C ALA A 218 -6.04 -6.53 25.03
N HIS A 219 -5.60 -5.51 24.29
CA HIS A 219 -5.19 -4.22 24.86
C HIS A 219 -5.98 -3.03 24.29
N THR A 220 -7.07 -3.27 23.62
CA THR A 220 -7.98 -2.22 23.15
C THR A 220 -9.12 -2.09 24.15
N TRP A 221 -9.07 -1.07 24.97
CA TRP A 221 -10.06 -0.84 26.02
C TRP A 221 -11.47 -0.59 25.48
N ILE A 222 -11.59 -0.22 24.27
CA ILE A 222 -12.73 0.55 23.79
C ILE A 222 -13.36 -0.07 22.54
N THR A 223 -12.58 -0.70 21.68
CA THR A 223 -13.09 -1.21 20.40
C THR A 223 -12.92 -2.72 20.40
N ASP A 224 -13.96 -3.43 20.68
CA ASP A 224 -13.95 -4.88 20.58
C ASP A 224 -14.15 -5.35 19.13
N LYS A 225 -13.94 -6.63 18.91
CA LYS A 225 -14.08 -7.29 17.62
C LYS A 225 -15.44 -7.05 16.96
N MET A 226 -16.51 -6.97 17.75
CA MET A 226 -17.87 -6.81 17.26
C MET A 226 -18.04 -5.41 16.65
N HIS A 227 -17.57 -4.36 17.33
CA HIS A 227 -17.64 -2.98 16.83
C HIS A 227 -16.84 -2.81 15.53
N ILE A 228 -15.64 -3.38 15.47
CA ILE A 228 -14.81 -3.33 14.24
C ILE A 228 -15.46 -4.08 13.09
N THR A 229 -16.10 -5.21 13.36
CA THR A 229 -16.84 -5.96 12.33
C THR A 229 -18.01 -5.14 11.81
N GLU A 230 -18.74 -4.43 12.67
CA GLU A 230 -19.80 -3.53 12.24
C GLU A 230 -19.29 -2.32 11.45
N ILE A 231 -18.17 -1.71 11.85
CA ILE A 231 -17.51 -0.65 11.08
C ILE A 231 -17.16 -1.16 9.68
N TYR A 232 -16.59 -2.35 9.56
CA TYR A 232 -16.30 -2.97 8.26
C TYR A 232 -17.57 -3.18 7.43
N ASN A 233 -18.64 -3.69 8.01
CA ASN A 233 -19.92 -3.95 7.34
C ASN A 233 -20.57 -2.67 6.83
N VAL A 234 -20.54 -1.60 7.63
CA VAL A 234 -21.02 -0.28 7.20
C VAL A 234 -20.15 0.26 6.08
N ALA A 235 -18.83 0.27 6.25
CA ALA A 235 -17.89 0.79 5.27
C ALA A 235 -17.99 0.07 3.91
N LYS A 236 -18.27 -1.24 3.91
CA LYS A 236 -18.46 -2.05 2.70
C LYS A 236 -19.59 -1.54 1.79
N GLN A 237 -20.61 -0.87 2.36
CA GLN A 237 -21.70 -0.27 1.59
C GLN A 237 -21.24 0.99 0.82
N TYR A 238 -20.10 1.58 1.21
CA TYR A 238 -19.50 2.78 0.64
C TYR A 238 -18.19 2.48 -0.11
N LYS A 239 -18.03 1.26 -0.60
CA LYS A 239 -16.82 0.83 -1.32
C LYS A 239 -16.46 1.81 -2.43
N GLY A 240 -15.19 2.24 -2.47
CA GLY A 240 -14.67 3.24 -3.41
C GLY A 240 -14.82 4.69 -2.93
N GLY A 241 -15.55 4.90 -1.82
CA GLY A 241 -15.72 6.21 -1.20
C GLY A 241 -14.57 6.60 -0.29
N LYS A 242 -14.74 7.76 0.38
CA LYS A 242 -13.78 8.32 1.34
C LYS A 242 -14.25 8.12 2.77
N ALA A 243 -13.33 7.80 3.66
CA ALA A 243 -13.59 7.74 5.10
C ALA A 243 -12.66 8.65 5.89
N LEU A 244 -13.18 9.23 6.97
CA LEU A 244 -12.43 9.93 7.99
C LEU A 244 -12.58 9.19 9.33
N GLU A 245 -11.48 8.80 9.94
CA GLU A 245 -11.43 8.36 11.33
C GLU A 245 -10.85 9.47 12.20
N VAL A 246 -11.48 9.73 13.33
CA VAL A 246 -11.05 10.71 14.34
C VAL A 246 -10.75 9.97 15.64
N GLY A 247 -9.48 9.92 16.03
CA GLY A 247 -8.98 9.05 17.08
C GLY A 247 -8.43 7.75 16.47
N THR A 248 -7.19 7.78 16.06
CA THR A 248 -6.56 6.62 15.39
C THR A 248 -6.23 5.50 16.38
N PHE A 249 -5.74 5.87 17.55
CA PHE A 249 -5.23 4.96 18.57
C PHE A 249 -4.46 3.77 17.96
N LYS A 250 -5.02 2.55 17.91
CA LYS A 250 -4.41 1.35 17.29
C LYS A 250 -4.85 1.09 15.84
N ALA A 251 -5.57 2.02 15.23
CA ALA A 251 -5.96 2.01 13.83
C ALA A 251 -6.82 0.81 13.37
N HIS A 252 -7.53 0.15 14.29
CA HIS A 252 -8.41 -0.97 13.92
C HIS A 252 -9.56 -0.51 13.01
N GLY A 253 -10.19 0.64 13.31
CA GLY A 253 -11.25 1.23 12.51
C GLY A 253 -10.74 1.63 11.12
N ALA A 254 -9.62 2.35 11.05
CA ALA A 254 -8.99 2.74 9.78
C ALA A 254 -8.67 1.52 8.90
N LYS A 255 -8.09 0.47 9.48
CA LYS A 255 -7.79 -0.76 8.77
C LYS A 255 -9.06 -1.45 8.26
N ALA A 256 -10.09 -1.57 9.09
CA ALA A 256 -11.36 -2.18 8.71
C ALA A 256 -12.04 -1.44 7.55
N MET A 257 -12.11 -0.12 7.60
CA MET A 257 -12.68 0.71 6.52
C MET A 257 -11.86 0.59 5.22
N THR A 258 -10.54 0.52 5.31
CA THR A 258 -9.71 0.33 4.11
C THR A 258 -9.86 -1.07 3.52
N MET A 259 -9.96 -2.11 4.35
CA MET A 259 -10.26 -3.48 3.90
C MET A 259 -11.64 -3.58 3.22
N ALA A 260 -12.58 -2.74 3.63
CA ALA A 260 -13.89 -2.60 2.98
C ALA A 260 -13.80 -1.90 1.60
N GLY A 261 -12.64 -1.39 1.21
CA GLY A 261 -12.38 -0.77 -0.08
C GLY A 261 -12.54 0.74 -0.11
N MET A 262 -12.47 1.42 1.05
CA MET A 262 -12.53 2.88 1.13
C MET A 262 -11.14 3.52 1.08
N SER A 263 -11.07 4.77 0.67
CA SER A 263 -9.92 5.64 0.86
C SER A 263 -10.00 6.28 2.23
N VAL A 264 -9.10 5.92 3.14
CA VAL A 264 -9.19 6.31 4.56
C VAL A 264 -8.15 7.37 4.91
N LYS A 265 -8.61 8.46 5.53
CA LYS A 265 -7.81 9.39 6.32
C LYS A 265 -8.10 9.12 7.79
N THR A 266 -7.07 8.97 8.59
CA THR A 266 -7.18 8.86 10.05
C THR A 266 -6.37 9.94 10.72
N ILE A 267 -6.93 10.56 11.76
CA ILE A 267 -6.31 11.67 12.47
C ILE A 267 -6.19 11.37 13.97
N ASP A 268 -5.05 11.73 14.54
CA ASP A 268 -4.80 11.65 15.98
C ASP A 268 -3.97 12.87 16.43
N ILE A 269 -4.06 13.21 17.70
CA ILE A 269 -3.22 14.26 18.33
C ILE A 269 -1.86 13.73 18.77
N SER A 270 -1.70 12.42 18.86
CA SER A 270 -0.50 11.71 19.32
C SER A 270 0.11 10.88 18.19
N ASP A 271 1.43 10.80 18.17
CA ASP A 271 2.21 9.92 17.32
C ASP A 271 2.69 8.64 18.05
N GLU A 272 2.25 8.44 19.29
CA GLU A 272 2.71 7.34 20.16
C GLU A 272 2.59 5.96 19.50
N HIS A 273 1.47 5.71 18.80
CA HIS A 273 1.20 4.43 18.16
C HIS A 273 1.50 4.42 16.66
N LEU A 274 1.93 5.54 16.09
CA LEU A 274 1.99 5.74 14.64
C LEU A 274 2.79 4.66 13.91
N LYS A 275 3.98 4.31 14.41
CA LYS A 275 4.83 3.28 13.80
C LYS A 275 4.15 1.90 13.82
N ALA A 276 3.57 1.54 14.97
CA ALA A 276 2.84 0.28 15.12
C ALA A 276 1.60 0.25 14.22
N ASN A 277 0.87 1.36 14.11
CA ASN A 277 -0.31 1.50 13.26
C ASN A 277 0.01 1.31 11.79
N ILE A 278 1.10 1.90 11.31
CA ILE A 278 1.52 1.74 9.91
C ILE A 278 1.87 0.29 9.61
N SER A 279 2.62 -0.36 10.51
CA SER A 279 2.93 -1.78 10.40
C SER A 279 1.66 -2.64 10.41
N PHE A 280 0.78 -2.42 11.38
CA PHE A 280 -0.49 -3.13 11.50
C PHE A 280 -1.40 -2.96 10.29
N CYS A 281 -1.49 -1.74 9.75
CA CYS A 281 -2.34 -1.45 8.58
C CYS A 281 -1.74 -1.89 7.25
N SER A 282 -0.47 -2.25 7.21
CA SER A 282 0.13 -2.76 5.97
C SER A 282 -0.65 -4.01 5.48
N PRO A 283 -0.92 -4.11 4.17
CA PRO A 283 -0.45 -3.27 3.05
C PRO A 283 -1.39 -2.13 2.65
N TYR A 284 -2.38 -1.85 3.46
CA TYR A 284 -3.44 -0.90 3.10
C TYR A 284 -2.94 0.54 3.09
N LEU A 285 -3.45 1.31 2.13
CA LEU A 285 -3.15 2.73 1.99
C LEU A 285 -4.02 3.53 2.95
N ILE A 286 -3.44 4.07 4.01
CA ILE A 286 -4.13 4.91 4.98
C ILE A 286 -3.37 6.24 5.11
N ASP A 287 -4.08 7.34 5.00
CA ASP A 287 -3.51 8.68 5.22
C ASP A 287 -3.54 9.00 6.73
N PHE A 288 -2.44 8.71 7.40
CA PHE A 288 -2.26 9.03 8.82
C PHE A 288 -1.87 10.49 9.01
N ARG A 289 -2.58 11.22 9.86
CA ARG A 289 -2.31 12.62 10.18
C ARG A 289 -2.20 12.84 11.68
N ILE A 290 -1.10 13.47 12.10
CA ILE A 290 -0.98 13.97 13.46
C ILE A 290 -1.51 15.40 13.47
N THR A 291 -2.77 15.55 13.88
CA THR A 291 -3.47 16.82 13.89
C THR A 291 -4.68 16.76 14.81
N SER A 292 -5.17 17.91 15.25
CA SER A 292 -6.43 17.97 16.00
C SER A 292 -7.63 17.90 15.04
N GLY A 293 -8.73 17.34 15.52
CA GLY A 293 -9.99 17.32 14.80
C GLY A 293 -10.49 18.71 14.39
N GLU A 294 -10.19 19.74 15.20
CA GLU A 294 -10.52 21.13 14.90
C GLU A 294 -9.87 21.62 13.60
N LYS A 295 -8.61 21.26 13.34
CA LYS A 295 -7.94 21.61 12.09
C LYS A 295 -8.54 20.87 10.89
N GLU A 296 -8.92 19.61 11.07
CA GLU A 296 -9.61 18.85 10.02
C GLU A 296 -10.98 19.45 9.71
N LEU A 297 -11.70 19.97 10.70
CA LEU A 297 -12.98 20.61 10.51
C LEU A 297 -12.92 21.91 9.68
N GLN A 298 -11.76 22.55 9.57
CA GLN A 298 -11.55 23.79 8.81
C GLN A 298 -11.49 23.58 7.29
N ASN A 299 -11.24 22.35 6.81
CA ASN A 299 -11.28 22.08 5.37
C ASN A 299 -12.74 21.79 4.91
N ASP A 300 -12.99 21.89 3.62
CA ASP A 300 -14.32 21.64 3.02
C ASP A 300 -14.51 20.20 2.54
N GLU A 301 -13.55 19.30 2.84
CA GLU A 301 -13.59 17.90 2.41
C GLU A 301 -14.76 17.17 3.07
N LYS A 302 -15.46 16.33 2.27
CA LYS A 302 -16.57 15.50 2.71
C LYS A 302 -16.20 14.03 2.58
N TYR A 303 -16.80 13.24 3.47
CA TYR A 303 -16.52 11.80 3.58
C TYR A 303 -17.83 11.02 3.56
N ASP A 304 -17.82 9.87 2.91
CA ASP A 304 -18.96 8.96 2.87
C ASP A 304 -19.14 8.25 4.21
N VAL A 305 -18.05 7.99 4.92
CA VAL A 305 -18.06 7.47 6.29
C VAL A 305 -17.21 8.39 7.16
N VAL A 306 -17.74 8.83 8.27
CA VAL A 306 -16.99 9.48 9.34
C VAL A 306 -17.11 8.61 10.58
N PHE A 307 -15.98 8.12 11.08
CA PHE A 307 -15.91 7.34 12.32
C PHE A 307 -15.23 8.19 13.39
N HIS A 308 -15.95 8.44 14.47
CA HIS A 308 -15.47 9.24 15.59
C HIS A 308 -15.24 8.33 16.80
N ASP A 309 -13.98 8.19 17.17
CA ASP A 309 -13.49 7.37 18.29
C ASP A 309 -12.39 8.12 19.06
N SER A 310 -12.61 9.40 19.37
CA SER A 310 -11.69 10.22 20.17
C SER A 310 -12.23 10.45 21.57
N TYR A 311 -11.63 11.36 22.35
CA TYR A 311 -12.00 11.63 23.74
C TYR A 311 -13.52 11.83 23.95
N HIS A 312 -14.10 11.13 24.93
CA HIS A 312 -15.52 10.95 25.16
C HIS A 312 -16.01 11.62 26.47
N GLY A 313 -15.81 12.91 26.63
CA GLY A 313 -16.49 13.63 27.72
C GLY A 313 -17.97 13.89 27.38
N PRO A 314 -18.95 13.67 28.29
CA PRO A 314 -20.37 13.79 27.97
C PRO A 314 -20.79 15.14 27.35
N SER A 315 -20.15 16.22 27.79
CA SER A 315 -20.39 17.59 27.27
C SER A 315 -19.78 17.81 25.88
N VAL A 316 -18.82 16.97 25.48
CA VAL A 316 -18.03 17.12 24.26
C VAL A 316 -18.67 16.35 23.10
N ILE A 317 -19.29 15.20 23.38
CA ILE A 317 -19.89 14.35 22.34
C ILE A 317 -20.97 15.09 21.56
N GLN A 318 -21.89 15.78 22.22
CA GLN A 318 -22.98 16.50 21.52
C GLN A 318 -22.44 17.59 20.60
N GLU A 319 -21.42 18.30 21.03
CA GLU A 319 -20.80 19.35 20.23
C GLU A 319 -20.01 18.75 19.07
N LEU A 320 -19.20 17.72 19.31
CA LEU A 320 -18.40 17.06 18.27
C LEU A 320 -19.26 16.36 17.22
N VAL A 321 -20.34 15.69 17.61
CA VAL A 321 -21.29 15.07 16.66
C VAL A 321 -21.87 16.10 15.71
N GLN A 322 -22.23 17.30 16.19
CA GLN A 322 -22.74 18.37 15.33
C GLN A 322 -21.68 18.88 14.36
N TYR A 323 -20.42 18.96 14.76
CA TYR A 323 -19.31 19.36 13.91
C TYR A 323 -18.99 18.29 12.85
N TYR A 324 -18.86 17.04 13.24
CA TYR A 324 -18.51 15.96 12.32
C TYR A 324 -19.65 15.58 11.36
N ARG A 325 -20.91 15.84 11.73
CA ARG A 325 -22.06 15.77 10.81
C ARG A 325 -21.87 16.63 9.56
N LYS A 326 -21.20 17.79 9.72
CA LYS A 326 -20.89 18.67 8.58
C LYS A 326 -19.84 18.10 7.65
N LYS A 327 -19.08 17.09 8.07
CA LYS A 327 -18.08 16.39 7.25
C LYS A 327 -18.64 15.22 6.47
N VAL A 328 -19.83 14.76 6.82
CA VAL A 328 -20.51 13.67 6.12
C VAL A 328 -21.02 14.16 4.75
N ALA A 329 -20.79 13.34 3.72
CA ALA A 329 -21.33 13.55 2.38
C ALA A 329 -22.88 13.37 2.38
N GLU A 330 -23.57 13.77 1.32
CA GLU A 330 -25.03 13.80 1.26
C GLU A 330 -25.70 12.46 1.61
N ASN A 331 -25.13 11.35 1.17
CA ASN A 331 -25.62 9.99 1.48
C ASN A 331 -24.68 9.19 2.40
N GLY A 332 -23.84 9.90 3.13
CA GLY A 332 -22.85 9.29 4.02
C GLY A 332 -23.39 8.98 5.40
N VAL A 333 -22.53 8.41 6.24
CA VAL A 333 -22.85 8.02 7.61
C VAL A 333 -21.82 8.56 8.59
N LEU A 334 -22.30 8.95 9.79
CA LEU A 334 -21.47 9.24 10.95
C LEU A 334 -21.62 8.08 11.94
N ILE A 335 -20.51 7.45 12.27
CA ILE A 335 -20.42 6.41 13.31
C ILE A 335 -19.75 7.04 14.52
N VAL A 336 -20.35 6.91 15.68
CA VAL A 336 -19.80 7.41 16.95
C VAL A 336 -19.66 6.25 17.90
N HIS A 337 -18.45 6.08 18.45
CA HIS A 337 -18.14 5.04 19.40
C HIS A 337 -18.47 5.50 20.84
N ASP A 338 -18.71 4.54 21.75
CA ASP A 338 -18.92 4.73 23.21
C ASP A 338 -20.09 5.63 23.63
N VAL A 339 -21.11 5.77 22.80
CA VAL A 339 -22.30 6.56 23.15
C VAL A 339 -23.10 5.97 24.32
N ASP A 340 -23.04 4.65 24.52
CA ASP A 340 -23.74 3.94 25.59
C ASP A 340 -23.06 4.08 26.95
N SER A 341 -21.82 4.58 26.98
CA SER A 341 -21.09 4.80 28.24
C SER A 341 -21.54 6.05 29.00
N PHE A 342 -22.46 6.80 28.40
CA PHE A 342 -22.96 8.05 28.97
C PHE A 342 -24.49 8.09 28.83
N ASP A 343 -25.17 8.36 29.94
CA ASP A 343 -26.62 8.70 29.94
C ASP A 343 -26.79 10.00 29.13
N VAL A 344 -27.14 9.87 27.86
CA VAL A 344 -27.44 11.00 26.94
C VAL A 344 -28.90 11.36 27.05
#